data_b0afb93abc90c2b3183a15ae79cb2eb2
#
_entry.id   b0afb93abc90c2b3183a15ae79cb2eb2
#
_cell.length_a   1.000
_cell.length_b   1.000
_cell.length_c   1.000
_cell.angle_alpha   90.00
_cell.angle_beta   90.00
_cell.angle_gamma   90.00
#
_symmetry.space_group_name_H-M   'P 1'
#
loop_
_entity.id
_entity.type
_entity.pdbx_description
1 polymer ?
#
loop_
_entity_poly.entity_id
_entity_poly.type
_entity_poly.pdbx_seq_one_letter_code
_entity_poly.pdbx_strand_id
1 'polypeptide(L)'
;PDTDAHVRTSLTNAITGFGQDGVVERAAYSWFNRLTAARFMDAHAYSGTYQVVTPPPGSNQPECLVQARQGSFDYKIDPQVQSQVTDLLLAGKDRQAYVTLLTAYFQLWSKAMPAVFPHANSWVNYLAPGDLLSATSVRLDIVQAMDQDACKDVEVIGWLYQYYISQ
;
A
#
# COMPACT_ATOMS: atom_id res chain seq x y z
N PRO A 1 -3.71 6.02 -22.27
CA PRO A 1 -2.52 6.66 -22.86
C PRO A 1 -2.07 7.90 -22.07
N ASP A 2 -3.00 8.67 -21.48
CA ASP A 2 -2.66 9.93 -20.81
C ASP A 2 -2.14 9.78 -19.36
N THR A 3 -2.43 8.70 -18.69
CA THR A 3 -2.05 8.50 -17.28
C THR A 3 -0.53 8.46 -17.09
N ASP A 4 0.19 7.78 -17.98
CA ASP A 4 1.66 7.67 -17.89
C ASP A 4 2.36 9.01 -18.17
N ALA A 5 1.84 9.81 -19.09
CA ALA A 5 2.40 11.13 -19.40
C ALA A 5 2.19 12.10 -18.22
N HIS A 6 1.01 12.09 -17.63
CA HIS A 6 0.69 12.93 -16.47
C HIS A 6 1.58 12.58 -15.26
N VAL A 7 1.80 11.30 -15.03
CA VAL A 7 2.64 10.84 -13.92
C VAL A 7 4.10 11.22 -14.14
N ARG A 8 4.64 11.02 -15.34
CA ARG A 8 6.01 11.44 -15.68
C ARG A 8 6.20 12.94 -15.42
N THR A 9 5.24 13.76 -15.86
CA THR A 9 5.25 15.19 -15.61
C THR A 9 5.22 15.51 -14.13
N SER A 10 4.35 14.86 -13.35
CA SER A 10 4.24 15.05 -11.92
C SER A 10 5.53 14.65 -11.19
N LEU A 11 6.14 13.52 -11.56
CA LEU A 11 7.42 13.07 -11.00
C LEU A 11 8.56 14.00 -11.37
N THR A 12 8.63 14.47 -12.61
CA THR A 12 9.64 15.43 -13.06
C THR A 12 9.53 16.74 -12.28
N ASN A 13 8.32 17.25 -12.06
CA ASN A 13 8.08 18.44 -11.27
C ASN A 13 8.48 18.24 -9.80
N ALA A 14 8.21 17.05 -9.23
CA ALA A 14 8.62 16.72 -7.88
C ALA A 14 10.16 16.69 -7.76
N ILE A 15 10.87 16.08 -8.72
CA ILE A 15 12.34 16.05 -8.75
C ILE A 15 12.91 17.47 -8.90
N THR A 16 12.29 18.31 -9.74
CA THR A 16 12.71 19.70 -9.89
C THR A 16 12.52 20.51 -8.61
N GLY A 17 11.44 20.26 -7.86
CA GLY A 17 11.13 21.00 -6.63
C GLY A 17 11.87 20.52 -5.38
N PHE A 18 12.08 19.23 -5.23
CA PHE A 18 12.62 18.61 -4.00
C PHE A 18 14.01 17.99 -4.16
N GLY A 19 14.53 17.90 -5.38
CA GLY A 19 15.69 17.09 -5.70
C GLY A 19 15.39 15.60 -5.68
N GLN A 20 16.31 14.80 -6.19
CA GLN A 20 16.14 13.35 -6.30
C GLN A 20 16.03 12.69 -4.91
N ASP A 21 16.92 13.05 -3.99
CA ASP A 21 16.94 12.49 -2.63
C ASP A 21 15.66 12.87 -1.86
N GLY A 22 15.22 14.11 -1.97
CA GLY A 22 13.97 14.55 -1.34
C GLY A 22 12.72 13.86 -1.88
N VAL A 23 12.71 13.48 -3.16
CA VAL A 23 11.63 12.68 -3.76
C VAL A 23 11.63 11.26 -3.20
N VAL A 24 12.81 10.63 -3.10
CA VAL A 24 12.94 9.27 -2.53
C VAL A 24 12.51 9.25 -1.07
N GLU A 25 12.96 10.22 -0.29
CA GLU A 25 12.60 10.33 1.13
C GLU A 25 11.08 10.49 1.31
N ARG A 26 10.44 11.40 0.58
CA ARG A 26 8.99 11.60 0.62
C ARG A 26 8.21 10.36 0.19
N ALA A 27 8.69 9.64 -0.83
CA ALA A 27 8.08 8.38 -1.24
C ALA A 27 8.19 7.32 -0.13
N ALA A 28 9.38 7.17 0.46
CA ALA A 28 9.62 6.21 1.55
C ALA A 28 8.71 6.48 2.75
N TYR A 29 8.61 7.74 3.20
CA TYR A 29 7.70 8.14 4.28
C TYR A 29 6.24 7.85 3.95
N SER A 30 5.81 8.21 2.75
CA SER A 30 4.43 7.99 2.34
C SER A 30 4.09 6.50 2.30
N TRP A 31 4.97 5.66 1.78
CA TRP A 31 4.77 4.21 1.75
C TRP A 31 4.80 3.59 3.15
N PHE A 32 5.73 4.02 4.00
CA PHE A 32 5.77 3.56 5.38
C PHE A 32 4.46 3.86 6.11
N ASN A 33 3.98 5.10 6.05
CA ASN A 33 2.73 5.51 6.70
C ASN A 33 1.52 4.73 6.16
N ARG A 34 1.44 4.51 4.85
CA ARG A 34 0.35 3.74 4.23
C ARG A 34 0.36 2.27 4.66
N LEU A 35 1.54 1.64 4.67
CA LEU A 35 1.68 0.23 5.09
C LEU A 35 1.34 0.06 6.57
N THR A 36 1.78 0.99 7.42
CA THR A 36 1.46 1.01 8.85
C THR A 36 -0.04 1.20 9.11
N ALA A 37 -0.66 2.16 8.42
CA ALA A 37 -2.10 2.35 8.51
C ALA A 37 -2.87 1.13 7.99
N ALA A 38 -2.43 0.53 6.88
CA ALA A 38 -3.02 -0.70 6.35
C ALA A 38 -2.89 -1.87 7.35
N ARG A 39 -1.76 -1.98 8.05
CA ARG A 39 -1.60 -2.98 9.11
C ARG A 39 -2.57 -2.76 10.27
N PHE A 40 -2.76 -1.51 10.69
CA PHE A 40 -3.76 -1.18 11.70
C PHE A 40 -5.18 -1.53 11.23
N MET A 41 -5.53 -1.23 9.98
CA MET A 41 -6.82 -1.59 9.38
C MET A 41 -7.02 -3.12 9.37
N ASP A 42 -5.99 -3.87 9.02
CA ASP A 42 -6.00 -5.34 9.04
C ASP A 42 -6.22 -5.88 10.46
N ALA A 43 -5.49 -5.36 11.45
CA ALA A 43 -5.58 -5.81 12.85
C ALA A 43 -6.98 -5.60 13.46
N HIS A 44 -7.70 -4.57 12.99
CA HIS A 44 -9.08 -4.27 13.42
C HIS A 44 -10.15 -4.87 12.48
N ALA A 45 -9.74 -5.69 11.53
CA ALA A 45 -10.64 -6.30 10.55
C ALA A 45 -11.45 -5.28 9.71
N TYR A 46 -10.96 -4.04 9.56
CA TYR A 46 -11.63 -3.04 8.73
C TYR A 46 -11.54 -3.35 7.23
N SER A 47 -10.55 -4.14 6.83
CA SER A 47 -10.43 -4.73 5.48
C SER A 47 -11.22 -6.03 5.31
N GLY A 48 -11.97 -6.46 6.33
CA GLY A 48 -12.72 -7.72 6.31
C GLY A 48 -11.79 -8.94 6.28
N THR A 49 -12.13 -9.93 5.46
CA THR A 49 -11.32 -11.15 5.29
C THR A 49 -10.15 -10.98 4.32
N TYR A 50 -10.08 -9.86 3.60
CA TYR A 50 -9.01 -9.56 2.64
C TYR A 50 -7.96 -8.68 3.28
N GLN A 51 -7.14 -9.24 4.19
CA GLN A 51 -6.07 -8.48 4.82
C GLN A 51 -5.05 -8.02 3.79
N VAL A 52 -4.74 -6.72 3.81
CA VAL A 52 -4.06 -6.04 2.71
C VAL A 52 -2.55 -6.17 2.80
N VAL A 53 -2.00 -6.14 4.02
CA VAL A 53 -0.56 -6.29 4.26
C VAL A 53 -0.22 -7.53 5.08
N THR A 54 -1.18 -8.06 5.84
CA THR A 54 -0.98 -9.20 6.74
C THR A 54 -1.10 -10.51 5.97
N PRO A 55 -0.16 -11.45 6.14
CA PRO A 55 -0.25 -12.76 5.52
C PRO A 55 -1.16 -13.69 6.32
N PRO A 56 -1.78 -14.70 5.68
CA PRO A 56 -2.44 -15.79 6.39
C PRO A 56 -1.40 -16.68 7.08
N PRO A 57 -1.81 -17.48 8.09
CA PRO A 57 -0.91 -18.38 8.80
C PRO A 57 -0.13 -19.30 7.84
N GLY A 58 1.18 -19.39 8.03
CA GLY A 58 2.06 -20.24 7.21
C GLY A 58 2.44 -19.65 5.85
N SER A 59 2.10 -18.40 5.57
CA SER A 59 2.47 -17.70 4.34
C SER A 59 3.25 -16.42 4.64
N ASN A 60 4.09 -15.99 3.68
CA ASN A 60 4.68 -14.65 3.67
C ASN A 60 3.98 -13.71 2.69
N GLN A 61 3.00 -14.22 1.92
CA GLN A 61 2.25 -13.42 0.95
C GLN A 61 1.04 -12.78 1.63
N PRO A 62 0.69 -11.51 1.32
CA PRO A 62 -0.48 -10.87 1.91
C PRO A 62 -1.78 -11.61 1.53
N GLU A 63 -2.73 -11.68 2.46
CA GLU A 63 -3.99 -12.41 2.30
C GLU A 63 -4.73 -12.01 1.02
N CYS A 64 -4.85 -10.71 0.75
CA CYS A 64 -5.54 -10.22 -0.44
C CYS A 64 -4.93 -10.74 -1.75
N LEU A 65 -3.61 -10.93 -1.80
CA LEU A 65 -2.93 -11.49 -2.98
C LEU A 65 -3.15 -13.01 -3.09
N VAL A 66 -3.12 -13.71 -1.95
CA VAL A 66 -3.42 -15.16 -1.90
C VAL A 66 -4.85 -15.43 -2.38
N GLN A 67 -5.80 -14.63 -1.93
CA GLN A 67 -7.20 -14.72 -2.35
C GLN A 67 -7.37 -14.38 -3.84
N ALA A 68 -6.69 -13.32 -4.33
CA ALA A 68 -6.75 -12.94 -5.74
C ALA A 68 -6.23 -14.04 -6.68
N ARG A 69 -5.20 -14.82 -6.27
CA ARG A 69 -4.73 -16.00 -7.02
C ARG A 69 -5.79 -17.10 -7.13
N GLN A 70 -6.72 -17.16 -6.19
CA GLN A 70 -7.84 -18.09 -6.20
C GLN A 70 -9.07 -17.52 -6.91
N GLY A 71 -8.95 -16.33 -7.52
CA GLY A 71 -10.05 -15.63 -8.18
C GLY A 71 -11.04 -14.97 -7.20
N SER A 72 -10.65 -14.83 -5.93
CA SER A 72 -11.49 -14.20 -4.90
C SER A 72 -11.01 -12.77 -4.62
N PHE A 73 -11.92 -11.81 -4.75
CA PHE A 73 -11.66 -10.39 -4.54
C PHE A 73 -12.69 -9.77 -3.60
N ASP A 74 -12.28 -8.75 -2.85
CA ASP A 74 -13.23 -7.90 -2.13
C ASP A 74 -14.17 -7.24 -3.15
N TYR A 75 -15.48 -7.34 -2.90
CA TYR A 75 -16.52 -6.79 -3.78
C TYR A 75 -16.42 -5.26 -3.96
N LYS A 76 -15.69 -4.57 -3.09
CA LYS A 76 -15.43 -3.13 -3.18
C LYS A 76 -14.36 -2.78 -4.22
N ILE A 77 -13.55 -3.75 -4.64
CA ILE A 77 -12.53 -3.55 -5.67
C ILE A 77 -13.21 -3.53 -7.04
N ASP A 78 -12.91 -2.49 -7.81
CA ASP A 78 -13.44 -2.31 -9.17
C ASP A 78 -13.17 -3.55 -10.05
N PRO A 79 -14.16 -4.05 -10.80
CA PRO A 79 -14.00 -5.21 -11.69
C PRO A 79 -12.86 -5.05 -12.72
N GLN A 80 -12.57 -3.84 -13.18
CA GLN A 80 -11.45 -3.59 -14.09
C GLN A 80 -10.11 -3.84 -13.38
N VAL A 81 -9.99 -3.42 -12.11
CA VAL A 81 -8.81 -3.69 -11.29
C VAL A 81 -8.67 -5.19 -11.03
N GLN A 82 -9.77 -5.90 -10.74
CA GLN A 82 -9.74 -7.36 -10.55
C GLN A 82 -9.24 -8.07 -11.81
N SER A 83 -9.72 -7.68 -12.99
CA SER A 83 -9.25 -8.21 -14.27
C SER A 83 -7.76 -7.93 -14.49
N GLN A 84 -7.32 -6.69 -14.27
CA GLN A 84 -5.92 -6.30 -14.40
C GLN A 84 -5.00 -7.11 -13.46
N VAL A 85 -5.42 -7.30 -12.21
CA VAL A 85 -4.66 -8.09 -11.23
C VAL A 85 -4.57 -9.54 -11.69
N THR A 86 -5.66 -10.12 -12.19
CA THR A 86 -5.69 -11.48 -12.72
C THR A 86 -4.72 -11.65 -13.89
N ASP A 87 -4.73 -10.73 -14.84
CA ASP A 87 -3.81 -10.75 -15.98
C ASP A 87 -2.34 -10.66 -15.56
N LEU A 88 -2.05 -9.81 -14.57
CA LEU A 88 -0.70 -9.67 -14.01
C LEU A 88 -0.25 -10.97 -13.31
N LEU A 89 -1.12 -11.61 -12.55
CA LEU A 89 -0.82 -12.88 -11.88
C LEU A 89 -0.59 -14.01 -12.90
N LEU A 90 -1.40 -14.09 -13.96
CA LEU A 90 -1.20 -15.05 -15.04
C LEU A 90 0.11 -14.83 -15.79
N ALA A 91 0.56 -13.58 -15.88
CA ALA A 91 1.84 -13.21 -16.48
C ALA A 91 3.05 -13.38 -15.52
N GLY A 92 2.86 -13.89 -14.30
CA GLY A 92 3.91 -14.05 -13.30
C GLY A 92 4.43 -12.72 -12.72
N LYS A 93 3.66 -11.64 -12.86
CA LYS A 93 4.03 -10.28 -12.40
C LYS A 93 3.45 -9.99 -11.02
N ASP A 94 3.74 -10.85 -10.05
CA ASP A 94 3.14 -10.84 -8.71
C ASP A 94 3.30 -9.52 -7.96
N ARG A 95 4.49 -8.91 -8.05
CA ARG A 95 4.73 -7.60 -7.44
C ARG A 95 3.82 -6.53 -8.01
N GLN A 96 3.66 -6.50 -9.35
CA GLN A 96 2.79 -5.51 -9.99
C GLN A 96 1.33 -5.75 -9.62
N ALA A 97 0.89 -7.01 -9.60
CA ALA A 97 -0.45 -7.39 -9.15
C ALA A 97 -0.71 -6.91 -7.71
N TYR A 98 0.24 -7.13 -6.81
CA TYR A 98 0.11 -6.69 -5.43
C TYR A 98 0.09 -5.17 -5.28
N VAL A 99 0.97 -4.44 -5.96
CA VAL A 99 0.97 -2.96 -5.94
C VAL A 99 -0.35 -2.41 -6.50
N THR A 100 -0.91 -3.04 -7.52
CA THR A 100 -2.23 -2.67 -8.08
C THR A 100 -3.34 -2.86 -7.03
N LEU A 101 -3.35 -3.99 -6.31
CA LEU A 101 -4.29 -4.23 -5.21
C LEU A 101 -4.13 -3.22 -4.07
N LEU A 102 -2.89 -3.00 -3.61
CA LEU A 102 -2.61 -2.00 -2.56
C LEU A 102 -3.15 -0.62 -2.94
N THR A 103 -2.87 -0.19 -4.17
CA THR A 103 -3.32 1.11 -4.65
C THR A 103 -4.84 1.20 -4.67
N ALA A 104 -5.53 0.13 -5.06
CA ALA A 104 -6.99 0.07 -5.06
C ALA A 104 -7.56 0.19 -3.64
N TYR A 105 -7.00 -0.54 -2.66
CA TYR A 105 -7.39 -0.40 -1.25
C TYR A 105 -7.12 1.00 -0.70
N PHE A 106 -5.97 1.58 -1.00
CA PHE A 106 -5.64 2.94 -0.58
C PHE A 106 -6.63 3.97 -1.15
N GLN A 107 -7.12 3.77 -2.38
CA GLN A 107 -8.17 4.61 -2.96
C GLN A 107 -9.50 4.46 -2.24
N LEU A 108 -9.89 3.25 -1.84
CA LEU A 108 -11.08 3.04 -1.03
C LEU A 108 -11.02 3.82 0.29
N TRP A 109 -9.85 3.83 0.92
CA TRP A 109 -9.65 4.48 2.22
C TRP A 109 -9.35 5.98 2.12
N SER A 110 -8.98 6.48 0.94
CA SER A 110 -8.64 7.90 0.73
C SER A 110 -9.77 8.87 1.09
N LYS A 111 -11.02 8.42 0.97
CA LYS A 111 -12.19 9.24 1.36
C LYS A 111 -12.27 9.46 2.87
N ALA A 112 -11.92 8.44 3.65
CA ALA A 112 -11.96 8.49 5.11
C ALA A 112 -10.67 9.09 5.70
N MET A 113 -9.53 8.83 5.07
CA MET A 113 -8.20 9.23 5.57
C MET A 113 -7.34 9.83 4.45
N PRO A 114 -7.71 11.00 3.88
CA PRO A 114 -7.00 11.59 2.73
C PRO A 114 -5.56 12.02 3.05
N ALA A 115 -5.26 12.30 4.31
CA ALA A 115 -3.90 12.65 4.74
C ALA A 115 -2.93 11.46 4.67
N VAL A 116 -3.42 10.24 4.92
CA VAL A 116 -2.62 9.01 4.88
C VAL A 116 -2.62 8.38 3.50
N PHE A 117 -3.77 8.38 2.84
CA PHE A 117 -3.98 7.78 1.53
C PHE A 117 -4.32 8.87 0.50
N PRO A 118 -3.34 9.60 -0.03
CA PRO A 118 -3.58 10.61 -1.06
C PRO A 118 -4.11 9.96 -2.35
N HIS A 119 -4.82 10.76 -3.16
CA HIS A 119 -5.49 10.30 -4.37
C HIS A 119 -4.58 9.54 -5.36
N ALA A 120 -5.19 8.74 -6.22
CA ALA A 120 -4.59 7.79 -7.14
C ALA A 120 -3.45 8.33 -8.04
N ASN A 121 -3.52 9.59 -8.42
CA ASN A 121 -2.60 10.21 -9.38
C ASN A 121 -1.31 10.75 -8.74
N SER A 122 -1.00 10.37 -7.52
CA SER A 122 0.24 10.77 -6.87
C SER A 122 1.43 10.02 -7.48
N TRP A 123 2.49 10.74 -7.87
CA TRP A 123 3.77 10.17 -8.32
C TRP A 123 4.36 9.16 -7.31
N VAL A 124 4.00 9.28 -6.01
CA VAL A 124 4.40 8.36 -4.96
C VAL A 124 3.98 6.91 -5.25
N ASN A 125 2.86 6.69 -5.92
CA ASN A 125 2.36 5.34 -6.24
C ASN A 125 3.30 4.58 -7.17
N TYR A 126 4.07 5.30 -8.00
CA TYR A 126 5.05 4.71 -8.93
C TYR A 126 6.38 4.37 -8.27
N LEU A 127 6.64 4.95 -7.09
CA LEU A 127 7.83 4.68 -6.28
C LEU A 127 7.51 3.67 -5.16
N ALA A 128 6.68 2.68 -5.45
CA ALA A 128 6.42 1.59 -4.52
C ALA A 128 7.72 0.83 -4.21
N PRO A 129 7.93 0.42 -2.94
CA PRO A 129 9.09 -0.36 -2.55
C PRO A 129 9.27 -1.58 -3.46
N GLY A 130 10.51 -1.83 -3.87
CA GLY A 130 10.85 -2.92 -4.78
C GLY A 130 10.54 -4.29 -4.20
N ASP A 131 10.65 -4.40 -2.89
CA ASP A 131 10.65 -5.64 -2.15
C ASP A 131 9.49 -5.73 -1.15
N LEU A 132 8.26 -5.85 -1.66
CA LEU A 132 7.06 -5.97 -0.81
C LEU A 132 6.63 -7.42 -0.53
N LEU A 133 7.11 -8.39 -1.31
CA LEU A 133 6.66 -9.79 -1.25
C LEU A 133 7.72 -10.75 -0.69
N SER A 134 8.95 -10.31 -0.46
CA SER A 134 9.99 -11.16 0.12
C SER A 134 9.79 -11.41 1.62
N ALA A 135 10.49 -12.43 2.11
CA ALA A 135 10.51 -12.77 3.53
C ALA A 135 11.19 -11.70 4.41
N THR A 136 11.98 -10.79 3.80
CA THR A 136 12.71 -9.69 4.47
C THR A 136 12.16 -8.31 4.09
N SER A 137 10.90 -8.26 3.67
CA SER A 137 10.28 -7.02 3.21
C SER A 137 9.90 -6.09 4.37
N VAL A 138 10.01 -4.79 4.15
CA VAL A 138 9.51 -3.76 5.08
C VAL A 138 8.05 -3.99 5.47
N ARG A 139 7.23 -4.56 4.58
CA ARG A 139 5.85 -4.94 4.87
C ARG A 139 5.76 -5.96 6.01
N LEU A 140 6.58 -7.03 5.94
CA LEU A 140 6.60 -8.06 6.99
C LEU A 140 7.18 -7.53 8.30
N ASP A 141 8.22 -6.69 8.24
CA ASP A 141 8.77 -6.04 9.43
C ASP A 141 7.70 -5.20 10.14
N ILE A 142 6.89 -4.45 9.40
CA ILE A 142 5.76 -3.69 9.96
C ILE A 142 4.72 -4.63 10.60
N VAL A 143 4.37 -5.74 9.92
CA VAL A 143 3.41 -6.71 10.46
C VAL A 143 3.90 -7.34 11.75
N GLN A 144 5.20 -7.63 11.87
CA GLN A 144 5.83 -8.20 13.06
C GLN A 144 5.94 -7.17 14.20
N ALA A 145 6.36 -5.94 13.88
CA ALA A 145 6.50 -4.86 14.85
C ALA A 145 5.14 -4.37 15.39
N MET A 146 4.11 -4.42 14.55
CA MET A 146 2.75 -4.06 14.90
C MET A 146 1.90 -5.33 15.05
N ASP A 147 2.16 -6.07 16.11
CA ASP A 147 1.35 -7.22 16.45
C ASP A 147 -0.08 -6.82 16.88
N GLN A 148 -0.91 -7.81 17.22
CA GLN A 148 -2.30 -7.56 17.61
C GLN A 148 -2.43 -6.71 18.87
N ASP A 149 -1.47 -6.84 19.81
CA ASP A 149 -1.47 -6.09 21.05
C ASP A 149 -1.03 -4.64 20.84
N ALA A 150 0.01 -4.42 20.05
CA ALA A 150 0.44 -3.06 19.65
C ALA A 150 -0.66 -2.29 18.89
N CYS A 151 -1.47 -2.99 18.09
CA CYS A 151 -2.56 -2.38 17.35
C CYS A 151 -3.82 -2.08 18.18
N LYS A 152 -3.92 -2.54 19.46
CA LYS A 152 -5.07 -2.22 20.32
C LYS A 152 -5.11 -0.75 20.72
N ASP A 153 -3.94 -0.09 20.72
CA ASP A 153 -3.84 1.29 21.14
C ASP A 153 -3.94 2.24 19.94
N VAL A 154 -5.01 3.02 19.90
CA VAL A 154 -5.24 4.02 18.86
C VAL A 154 -4.15 5.10 18.85
N GLU A 155 -3.43 5.27 19.97
CA GLU A 155 -2.32 6.22 20.09
C GLU A 155 -1.16 5.90 19.15
N VAL A 156 -0.97 4.64 18.73
CA VAL A 156 0.08 4.25 17.79
C VAL A 156 -0.04 5.01 16.47
N ILE A 157 -1.25 5.20 15.94
CA ILE A 157 -1.47 6.02 14.75
C ILE A 157 -1.24 7.50 15.06
N GLY A 158 -1.63 7.96 16.25
CA GLY A 158 -1.38 9.32 16.71
C GLY A 158 0.11 9.64 16.80
N TRP A 159 0.92 8.74 17.31
CA TRP A 159 2.38 8.89 17.39
C TRP A 159 3.05 8.90 16.00
N LEU A 160 2.62 8.05 15.09
CA LEU A 160 3.09 8.06 13.71
C LEU A 160 2.76 9.38 13.01
N TYR A 161 1.58 9.93 13.28
CA TYR A 161 1.16 11.22 12.73
C TYR A 161 1.92 12.39 13.36
N GLN A 162 2.17 12.39 14.68
CA GLN A 162 2.95 13.42 15.38
C GLN A 162 4.42 13.42 14.95
N TYR A 163 5.01 12.25 14.75
CA TYR A 163 6.38 12.15 14.23
C TYR A 163 6.52 12.75 12.83
N TYR A 164 5.48 12.65 12.02
CA TYR A 164 5.44 13.22 10.67
C TYR A 164 5.31 14.75 10.66
N ILE A 165 4.57 15.34 11.62
CA ILE A 165 4.34 16.79 11.69
C ILE A 165 5.52 17.53 12.35
N SER A 166 6.36 16.85 13.13
CA SER A 166 7.48 17.45 13.87
C SER A 166 8.78 17.57 13.06
N GLN A 167 8.77 17.20 11.79
CA GLN A 167 9.86 17.40 10.81
C GLN A 167 9.45 18.39 9.72
#